data_83268340d5e5f8350997b7e7dcde099c
#
_entry.id   83268340d5e5f8350997b7e7dcde099c
#
_cell.length_a   1.000
_cell.length_b   1.000
_cell.length_c   1.000
_cell.angle_alpha   90.00
_cell.angle_beta   90.00
_cell.angle_gamma   90.00
#
_symmetry.space_group_name_H-M   'P 1'
#
loop_
_entity.id
_entity.type
_entity.pdbx_description
1 polymer ?
#
loop_
_entity_poly.entity_id
_entity_poly.type
_entity_poly.pdbx_seq_one_letter_code
_entity_poly.pdbx_strand_id
1 'polypeptide(L)'
;MKKYDVAIVGAGIVGLAHAFQAAKRGLKAIIFERTEQAEGASVRNFGMVWPIGQNAGDLYDIALLSRQIWLELNDEKVVEVEECGSIHLAHHPDEMILLEEFVSQKTHQSEIIDATEVINRSVLANESGLLGGMYSPTELRINPRTAPHKIAHWLLKKPNVEIRFNTSIIKIESNRMISSDGRSWEANKIMICSGSDLKTL
;
A
#
# COMPACT_ATOMS: atom_id res chain seq x y z
N MET A 1 -13.64 30.47 -6.64
CA MET A 1 -12.81 29.23 -6.76
C MET A 1 -13.43 28.14 -5.88
N LYS A 2 -13.44 26.88 -6.35
CA LYS A 2 -13.85 25.77 -5.49
C LYS A 2 -12.77 25.58 -4.40
N LYS A 3 -13.16 25.60 -3.14
CA LYS A 3 -12.27 25.34 -2.02
C LYS A 3 -12.36 23.86 -1.62
N TYR A 4 -11.21 23.22 -1.43
CA TYR A 4 -11.08 21.82 -0.99
C TYR A 4 -10.57 21.77 0.44
N ASP A 5 -10.92 20.71 1.17
CA ASP A 5 -10.34 20.43 2.48
C ASP A 5 -8.93 19.87 2.33
N VAL A 6 -8.76 18.98 1.37
CA VAL A 6 -7.49 18.33 1.06
C VAL A 6 -7.24 18.34 -0.44
N ALA A 7 -6.04 18.72 -0.83
CA ALA A 7 -5.51 18.48 -2.16
C ALA A 7 -4.34 17.50 -2.10
N ILE A 8 -4.26 16.63 -3.09
CA ILE A 8 -3.27 15.55 -3.14
C ILE A 8 -2.56 15.61 -4.49
N VAL A 9 -1.24 15.69 -4.48
CA VAL A 9 -0.41 15.70 -5.69
C VAL A 9 0.22 14.34 -5.88
N GLY A 10 -0.24 13.62 -6.90
CA GLY A 10 0.11 12.24 -7.24
C GLY A 10 -0.98 11.24 -6.89
N ALA A 11 -1.43 10.46 -7.89
CA ALA A 11 -2.40 9.37 -7.73
C ALA A 11 -1.74 7.99 -7.62
N GLY A 12 -0.51 7.93 -7.12
CA GLY A 12 0.11 6.69 -6.65
C GLY A 12 -0.60 6.17 -5.39
N ILE A 13 -0.21 4.99 -4.90
CA ILE A 13 -0.90 4.32 -3.78
C ILE A 13 -0.95 5.19 -2.52
N VAL A 14 0.09 5.97 -2.24
CA VAL A 14 0.12 6.87 -1.08
C VAL A 14 -0.92 7.98 -1.22
N GLY A 15 -0.99 8.62 -2.40
CA GLY A 15 -1.99 9.67 -2.66
C GLY A 15 -3.42 9.12 -2.65
N LEU A 16 -3.63 7.96 -3.24
CA LEU A 16 -4.94 7.29 -3.23
C LEU A 16 -5.37 6.88 -1.81
N ALA A 17 -4.43 6.45 -0.95
CA ALA A 17 -4.73 6.16 0.45
C ALA A 17 -5.16 7.41 1.23
N HIS A 18 -4.51 8.55 1.00
CA HIS A 18 -4.96 9.83 1.57
C HIS A 18 -6.36 10.23 1.08
N ALA A 19 -6.61 10.06 -0.23
CA ALA A 19 -7.92 10.34 -0.81
C ALA A 19 -9.02 9.42 -0.28
N PHE A 20 -8.71 8.13 -0.12
CA PHE A 20 -9.61 7.15 0.50
C PHE A 20 -10.01 7.57 1.91
N GLN A 21 -9.02 7.95 2.73
CA GLN A 21 -9.27 8.40 4.09
C GLN A 21 -10.01 9.74 4.14
N ALA A 22 -9.74 10.66 3.22
CA ALA A 22 -10.49 11.91 3.09
C ALA A 22 -11.96 11.63 2.70
N ALA A 23 -12.19 10.74 1.74
CA ALA A 23 -13.53 10.34 1.30
C ALA A 23 -14.34 9.74 2.46
N LYS A 24 -13.76 8.83 3.23
CA LYS A 24 -14.41 8.21 4.42
C LYS A 24 -14.79 9.22 5.49
N ARG A 25 -14.00 10.29 5.64
CA ARG A 25 -14.27 11.37 6.60
C ARG A 25 -15.21 12.45 6.06
N GLY A 26 -15.76 12.29 4.85
CA GLY A 26 -16.62 13.29 4.22
C GLY A 26 -15.89 14.57 3.80
N LEU A 27 -14.55 14.57 3.81
CA LEU A 27 -13.75 15.74 3.40
C LEU A 27 -13.81 15.90 1.87
N LYS A 28 -13.88 17.14 1.42
CA LYS A 28 -13.83 17.47 0.01
C LYS A 28 -12.39 17.41 -0.49
N ALA A 29 -12.06 16.39 -1.28
CA ALA A 29 -10.72 16.14 -1.76
C ALA A 29 -10.58 16.37 -3.27
N ILE A 30 -9.40 16.84 -3.69
CA ILE A 30 -8.98 16.86 -5.09
C ILE A 30 -7.61 16.18 -5.21
N ILE A 31 -7.48 15.34 -6.24
CA ILE A 31 -6.24 14.63 -6.55
C ILE A 31 -5.78 15.09 -7.93
N PHE A 32 -4.47 15.33 -8.06
CA PHE A 32 -3.83 15.66 -9.34
C PHE A 32 -2.87 14.54 -9.71
N GLU A 33 -2.99 14.03 -10.93
CA GLU A 33 -2.05 13.09 -11.52
C GLU A 33 -1.59 13.64 -12.88
N ARG A 34 -0.29 13.64 -13.09
CA ARG A 34 0.32 14.21 -14.31
C ARG A 34 0.07 13.37 -15.57
N THR A 35 -0.16 12.07 -15.39
CA THR A 35 -0.41 11.09 -16.45
C THR A 35 -1.89 10.66 -16.45
N GLU A 36 -2.27 9.82 -17.39
CA GLU A 36 -3.64 9.25 -17.44
C GLU A 36 -3.94 8.35 -16.25
N GLN A 37 -2.91 7.82 -15.61
CA GLN A 37 -3.00 6.87 -14.51
C GLN A 37 -1.67 6.80 -13.76
N ALA A 38 -1.64 6.16 -12.59
CA ALA A 38 -0.41 5.93 -11.86
C ALA A 38 0.56 5.02 -12.64
N GLU A 39 1.78 5.48 -12.86
CA GLU A 39 2.83 4.77 -13.62
C GLU A 39 4.11 4.52 -12.81
N GLY A 40 4.19 5.06 -11.60
CA GLY A 40 5.39 4.99 -10.75
C GLY A 40 5.55 3.66 -9.99
N ALA A 41 6.20 3.71 -8.84
CA ALA A 41 6.50 2.54 -8.00
C ALA A 41 5.25 1.74 -7.60
N SER A 42 4.09 2.40 -7.50
CA SER A 42 2.83 1.79 -7.09
C SER A 42 2.34 0.66 -8.00
N VAL A 43 2.76 0.65 -9.27
CA VAL A 43 2.41 -0.40 -10.25
C VAL A 43 3.60 -1.31 -10.60
N ARG A 44 4.78 -1.09 -9.99
CA ARG A 44 6.05 -1.77 -10.29
C ARG A 44 6.62 -2.49 -9.08
N ASN A 45 5.77 -3.13 -8.30
CA ASN A 45 6.15 -3.88 -7.11
C ASN A 45 5.52 -5.27 -7.12
N PHE A 46 5.79 -6.08 -6.10
CA PHE A 46 5.34 -7.46 -6.00
C PHE A 46 3.88 -7.60 -5.51
N GLY A 47 3.25 -6.53 -5.07
CA GLY A 47 1.89 -6.57 -4.52
C GLY A 47 1.80 -7.20 -3.14
N MET A 48 2.88 -7.24 -2.40
CA MET A 48 2.91 -7.77 -1.04
C MET A 48 2.46 -6.70 -0.04
N VAL A 49 1.49 -7.06 0.78
CA VAL A 49 1.20 -6.37 2.05
C VAL A 49 1.86 -7.20 3.14
N TRP A 50 2.93 -6.69 3.72
CA TRP A 50 3.92 -7.48 4.44
C TRP A 50 4.16 -7.02 5.90
N PRO A 51 3.20 -7.25 6.80
CA PRO A 51 3.31 -6.87 8.21
C PRO A 51 4.48 -7.52 8.93
N ILE A 52 4.75 -8.82 8.70
CA ILE A 52 5.82 -9.56 9.39
C ILE A 52 7.21 -8.93 9.22
N GLY A 53 7.44 -8.19 8.14
CA GLY A 53 8.70 -7.51 7.87
C GLY A 53 8.87 -6.15 8.55
N GLN A 54 7.91 -5.71 9.35
CA GLN A 54 7.98 -4.45 10.08
C GLN A 54 8.55 -4.68 11.49
N ASN A 55 9.22 -3.66 12.03
CA ASN A 55 9.69 -3.74 13.42
C ASN A 55 8.50 -3.86 14.38
N ALA A 56 8.68 -4.65 15.44
CA ALA A 56 7.70 -4.81 16.49
C ALA A 56 7.29 -3.46 17.12
N GLY A 57 6.05 -3.39 17.60
CA GLY A 57 5.44 -2.17 18.15
C GLY A 57 4.76 -1.32 17.07
N ASP A 58 4.90 0.00 17.13
CA ASP A 58 4.12 0.95 16.34
C ASP A 58 4.13 0.69 14.83
N LEU A 59 5.28 0.25 14.26
CA LEU A 59 5.37 -0.03 12.83
C LEU A 59 4.59 -1.28 12.43
N TYR A 60 4.65 -2.32 13.24
CA TYR A 60 3.86 -3.53 13.01
C TYR A 60 2.36 -3.24 13.16
N ASP A 61 1.97 -2.45 14.17
CA ASP A 61 0.57 -2.05 14.38
C ASP A 61 0.02 -1.23 13.21
N ILE A 62 0.82 -0.30 12.69
CA ILE A 62 0.46 0.48 11.48
C ILE A 62 0.35 -0.45 10.26
N ALA A 63 1.22 -1.44 10.12
CA ALA A 63 1.14 -2.40 9.03
C ALA A 63 -0.12 -3.28 9.12
N LEU A 64 -0.50 -3.72 10.31
CA LEU A 64 -1.76 -4.45 10.54
C LEU A 64 -2.99 -3.58 10.24
N LEU A 65 -2.96 -2.29 10.61
CA LEU A 65 -4.01 -1.35 10.23
C LEU A 65 -4.09 -1.17 8.70
N SER A 66 -2.94 -1.07 8.03
CA SER A 66 -2.88 -1.03 6.56
C SER A 66 -3.46 -2.29 5.93
N ARG A 67 -3.13 -3.47 6.48
CA ARG A 67 -3.71 -4.77 6.10
C ARG A 67 -5.23 -4.73 6.17
N GLN A 68 -5.78 -4.23 7.27
CA GLN A 68 -7.23 -4.14 7.45
C GLN A 68 -7.89 -3.25 6.39
N ILE A 69 -7.26 -2.14 6.01
CA ILE A 69 -7.77 -1.26 4.93
C ILE A 69 -7.79 -1.99 3.58
N TRP A 70 -6.80 -2.83 3.28
CA TRP A 70 -6.82 -3.65 2.07
C TRP A 70 -7.97 -4.66 2.07
N LEU A 71 -8.24 -5.31 3.21
CA LEU A 71 -9.39 -6.21 3.35
C LEU A 71 -10.73 -5.47 3.21
N GLU A 72 -10.85 -4.27 3.77
CA GLU A 72 -12.03 -3.43 3.57
C GLU A 72 -12.26 -3.11 2.08
N LEU A 73 -11.21 -2.77 1.33
CA LEU A 73 -11.30 -2.56 -0.11
C LEU A 73 -11.69 -3.82 -0.89
N ASN A 74 -11.29 -4.99 -0.40
CA ASN A 74 -11.71 -6.29 -0.96
C ASN A 74 -13.20 -6.55 -0.71
N ASP A 75 -13.68 -6.34 0.50
CA ASP A 75 -15.08 -6.52 0.89
C ASP A 75 -16.01 -5.59 0.09
N GLU A 76 -15.57 -4.36 -0.16
CA GLU A 76 -16.25 -3.42 -1.06
C GLU A 76 -16.11 -3.76 -2.56
N LYS A 77 -15.42 -4.86 -2.91
CA LYS A 77 -15.15 -5.31 -4.29
C LYS A 77 -14.42 -4.28 -5.15
N VAL A 78 -13.58 -3.47 -4.52
CA VAL A 78 -12.73 -2.49 -5.20
C VAL A 78 -11.48 -3.14 -5.75
N VAL A 79 -10.81 -3.95 -4.93
CA VAL A 79 -9.61 -4.72 -5.29
C VAL A 79 -9.79 -6.18 -4.88
N GLU A 80 -9.09 -7.06 -5.53
CA GLU A 80 -8.98 -8.46 -5.12
C GLU A 80 -7.77 -8.62 -4.21
N VAL A 81 -7.97 -9.21 -3.04
CA VAL A 81 -6.94 -9.46 -2.03
C VAL A 81 -6.91 -10.95 -1.73
N GLU A 82 -5.74 -11.53 -1.76
CA GLU A 82 -5.51 -12.90 -1.33
C GLU A 82 -4.87 -12.92 0.07
N GLU A 83 -5.50 -13.57 1.02
CA GLU A 83 -4.97 -13.82 2.36
C GLU A 83 -4.07 -15.05 2.31
N CYS A 84 -2.87 -14.89 1.75
CA CYS A 84 -1.97 -16.01 1.46
C CYS A 84 -0.98 -16.31 2.58
N GLY A 85 -0.78 -15.40 3.53
CA GLY A 85 0.31 -15.48 4.49
C GLY A 85 1.68 -15.41 3.81
N SER A 86 2.73 -15.74 4.56
CA SER A 86 4.09 -15.89 4.04
C SER A 86 4.84 -17.01 4.74
N ILE A 87 5.83 -17.59 4.06
CA ILE A 87 6.72 -18.59 4.60
C ILE A 87 8.17 -18.12 4.42
N HIS A 88 8.92 -18.11 5.49
CA HIS A 88 10.37 -17.90 5.49
C HIS A 88 11.02 -19.27 5.62
N LEU A 89 11.73 -19.71 4.56
CA LEU A 89 12.34 -21.03 4.49
C LEU A 89 13.68 -21.06 5.24
N ALA A 90 14.00 -22.19 5.85
CA ALA A 90 15.30 -22.46 6.44
C ALA A 90 15.90 -23.75 5.84
N HIS A 91 17.07 -23.60 5.20
CA HIS A 91 17.86 -24.69 4.64
C HIS A 91 19.13 -24.96 5.46
N HIS A 92 19.52 -24.01 6.33
CA HIS A 92 20.68 -24.11 7.20
C HIS A 92 20.28 -24.05 8.68
N PRO A 93 20.99 -24.74 9.60
CA PRO A 93 20.65 -24.74 11.02
C PRO A 93 20.66 -23.35 11.67
N ASP A 94 21.56 -22.46 11.26
CA ASP A 94 21.63 -21.08 11.74
C ASP A 94 20.43 -20.24 11.29
N GLU A 95 19.91 -20.47 10.09
CA GLU A 95 18.64 -19.84 9.64
C GLU A 95 17.47 -20.29 10.52
N MET A 96 17.39 -21.59 10.82
CA MET A 96 16.33 -22.13 11.66
C MET A 96 16.38 -21.55 13.08
N ILE A 97 17.58 -21.44 13.68
CA ILE A 97 17.78 -20.82 14.99
C ILE A 97 17.26 -19.37 14.99
N LEU A 98 17.57 -18.58 13.95
CA LEU A 98 17.08 -17.19 13.85
C LEU A 98 15.56 -17.11 13.75
N LEU A 99 14.92 -18.02 13.02
CA LEU A 99 13.46 -18.06 12.92
C LEU A 99 12.82 -18.46 14.26
N GLU A 100 13.40 -19.43 14.97
CA GLU A 100 12.96 -19.85 16.30
C GLU A 100 13.09 -18.71 17.32
N GLU A 101 14.22 -18.00 17.33
CA GLU A 101 14.43 -16.82 18.17
C GLU A 101 13.38 -15.74 17.88
N PHE A 102 13.12 -15.45 16.60
CA PHE A 102 12.11 -14.46 16.21
C PHE A 102 10.72 -14.85 16.72
N VAL A 103 10.28 -16.09 16.50
CA VAL A 103 8.97 -16.58 16.94
C VAL A 103 8.86 -16.58 18.47
N SER A 104 9.95 -16.91 19.17
CA SER A 104 9.98 -16.94 20.65
C SER A 104 9.69 -15.58 21.29
N GLN A 105 9.98 -14.48 20.61
CA GLN A 105 9.70 -13.12 21.09
C GLN A 105 8.21 -12.79 21.18
N LYS A 106 7.36 -13.52 20.45
CA LYS A 106 5.88 -13.33 20.43
C LYS A 106 5.43 -11.91 20.09
N THR A 107 6.24 -11.18 19.35
CA THR A 107 5.96 -9.80 18.94
C THR A 107 5.15 -9.72 17.66
N HIS A 108 5.15 -10.80 16.87
CA HIS A 108 4.44 -10.94 15.61
C HIS A 108 3.61 -12.22 15.59
N GLN A 109 2.55 -12.23 14.80
CA GLN A 109 1.79 -13.47 14.56
C GLN A 109 2.60 -14.37 13.63
N SER A 110 3.27 -15.36 14.21
CA SER A 110 4.10 -16.30 13.45
C SER A 110 4.28 -17.61 14.24
N GLU A 111 4.55 -18.69 13.53
CA GLU A 111 4.80 -20.01 14.07
C GLU A 111 5.91 -20.72 13.28
N ILE A 112 6.65 -21.60 13.96
CA ILE A 112 7.59 -22.51 13.31
C ILE A 112 6.79 -23.66 12.70
N ILE A 113 7.11 -24.01 11.47
CA ILE A 113 6.55 -25.15 10.73
C ILE A 113 7.68 -26.06 10.24
N ASP A 114 7.41 -27.37 10.21
CA ASP A 114 8.38 -28.35 9.69
C ASP A 114 8.43 -28.37 8.16
N ALA A 115 9.40 -29.09 7.61
CA ALA A 115 9.60 -29.18 6.16
C ALA A 115 8.37 -29.76 5.43
N THR A 116 7.66 -30.71 6.04
CA THR A 116 6.46 -31.33 5.46
C THR A 116 5.35 -30.28 5.32
N GLU A 117 5.12 -29.49 6.37
CA GLU A 117 4.10 -28.42 6.34
C GLU A 117 4.49 -27.30 5.38
N VAL A 118 5.78 -26.96 5.26
CA VAL A 118 6.25 -26.01 4.22
C VAL A 118 5.85 -26.48 2.84
N ILE A 119 6.12 -27.73 2.48
CA ILE A 119 5.81 -28.30 1.16
C ILE A 119 4.30 -28.36 0.91
N ASN A 120 3.53 -28.73 1.94
CA ASN A 120 2.07 -28.75 1.85
C ASN A 120 1.48 -27.35 1.53
N ARG A 121 2.07 -26.29 2.11
CA ARG A 121 1.63 -24.90 1.87
C ARG A 121 2.21 -24.29 0.61
N SER A 122 3.38 -24.72 0.17
CA SER A 122 4.07 -24.16 -0.99
C SER A 122 4.78 -25.23 -1.81
N VAL A 123 4.11 -25.69 -2.86
CA VAL A 123 4.66 -26.67 -3.83
C VAL A 123 5.87 -26.14 -4.62
N LEU A 124 6.17 -24.84 -4.51
CA LEU A 124 7.34 -24.21 -5.16
C LEU A 124 8.58 -24.18 -4.24
N ALA A 125 8.46 -24.54 -2.97
CA ALA A 125 9.60 -24.61 -2.07
C ALA A 125 10.56 -25.73 -2.51
N ASN A 126 11.86 -25.45 -2.47
CA ASN A 126 12.87 -26.47 -2.76
C ASN A 126 12.99 -27.41 -1.56
N GLU A 127 12.69 -28.70 -1.77
CA GLU A 127 12.75 -29.72 -0.72
C GLU A 127 14.17 -30.10 -0.33
N SER A 128 15.16 -29.91 -1.23
CA SER A 128 16.54 -30.33 -0.99
C SER A 128 17.18 -29.57 0.17
N GLY A 129 17.46 -30.25 1.27
CA GLY A 129 18.05 -29.65 2.46
C GLY A 129 17.12 -28.77 3.27
N LEU A 130 15.80 -28.76 2.98
CA LEU A 130 14.83 -28.00 3.74
C LEU A 130 14.66 -28.51 5.15
N LEU A 131 14.91 -27.68 6.15
CA LEU A 131 14.76 -28.01 7.58
C LEU A 131 13.36 -27.67 8.10
N GLY A 132 12.74 -26.65 7.56
CA GLY A 132 11.45 -26.11 7.97
C GLY A 132 11.34 -24.64 7.61
N GLY A 133 10.58 -23.90 8.37
CA GLY A 133 10.42 -22.46 8.16
C GLY A 133 9.57 -21.81 9.22
N MET A 134 9.35 -20.52 9.03
CA MET A 134 8.41 -19.73 9.81
C MET A 134 7.23 -19.34 8.92
N TYR A 135 6.02 -19.61 9.37
CA TYR A 135 4.79 -19.15 8.74
C TYR A 135 4.23 -17.94 9.48
N SER A 136 3.79 -16.95 8.70
CA SER A 136 2.99 -15.83 9.20
C SER A 136 1.65 -15.77 8.43
N PRO A 137 0.51 -15.67 9.13
CA PRO A 137 -0.81 -15.58 8.50
C PRO A 137 -1.21 -14.16 8.10
N THR A 138 -0.38 -13.17 8.42
CA THR A 138 -0.81 -11.76 8.30
C THR A 138 -0.61 -11.15 6.93
N GLU A 139 0.16 -11.80 6.07
CA GLU A 139 0.49 -11.26 4.75
C GLU A 139 -0.64 -11.44 3.75
N LEU A 140 -0.73 -10.43 2.87
CA LEU A 140 -1.68 -10.41 1.77
C LEU A 140 -0.94 -10.25 0.45
N ARG A 141 -1.59 -10.71 -0.61
CA ARG A 141 -1.18 -10.44 -1.99
C ARG A 141 -2.28 -9.69 -2.72
N ILE A 142 -1.89 -8.67 -3.46
CA ILE A 142 -2.74 -7.88 -4.35
C ILE A 142 -2.10 -7.81 -5.73
N ASN A 143 -2.89 -7.47 -6.76
CA ASN A 143 -2.32 -7.16 -8.06
C ASN A 143 -1.92 -5.67 -8.11
N PRO A 144 -0.62 -5.32 -8.01
CA PRO A 144 -0.19 -3.92 -7.94
C PRO A 144 -0.42 -3.16 -9.24
N ARG A 145 -0.49 -3.86 -10.38
CA ARG A 145 -0.72 -3.22 -11.68
C ARG A 145 -2.14 -2.68 -11.83
N THR A 146 -3.11 -3.29 -11.17
CA THR A 146 -4.51 -2.92 -11.30
C THR A 146 -5.07 -2.20 -10.07
N ALA A 147 -4.52 -2.45 -8.89
CA ALA A 147 -5.05 -1.91 -7.63
C ALA A 147 -5.14 -0.36 -7.61
N PRO A 148 -4.11 0.42 -8.00
CA PRO A 148 -4.21 1.87 -8.01
C PRO A 148 -5.33 2.38 -8.92
N HIS A 149 -5.51 1.77 -10.11
CA HIS A 149 -6.55 2.16 -11.05
C HIS A 149 -7.95 1.85 -10.52
N LYS A 150 -8.13 0.66 -9.95
CA LYS A 150 -9.40 0.25 -9.34
C LYS A 150 -9.78 1.19 -8.19
N ILE A 151 -8.83 1.57 -7.33
CA ILE A 151 -9.05 2.51 -6.24
C ILE A 151 -9.39 3.91 -6.77
N ALA A 152 -8.64 4.41 -7.76
CA ALA A 152 -8.93 5.70 -8.37
C ALA A 152 -10.33 5.74 -9.00
N HIS A 153 -10.72 4.67 -9.71
CA HIS A 153 -12.05 4.57 -10.31
C HIS A 153 -13.18 4.51 -9.26
N TRP A 154 -12.93 3.82 -8.15
CA TRP A 154 -13.87 3.81 -7.02
C TRP A 154 -14.02 5.20 -6.39
N LEU A 155 -12.89 5.92 -6.20
CA LEU A 155 -12.88 7.27 -5.67
C LEU A 155 -13.63 8.28 -6.57
N LEU A 156 -13.54 8.13 -7.90
CA LEU A 156 -14.29 8.98 -8.85
C LEU A 156 -15.81 8.90 -8.69
N LYS A 157 -16.32 7.83 -8.09
CA LYS A 157 -17.77 7.66 -7.81
C LYS A 157 -18.19 8.35 -6.50
N LYS A 158 -17.24 8.84 -5.70
CA LYS A 158 -17.55 9.51 -4.43
C LYS A 158 -17.87 11.00 -4.68
N PRO A 159 -19.00 11.53 -4.16
CA PRO A 159 -19.45 12.89 -4.47
C PRO A 159 -18.51 13.99 -3.93
N ASN A 160 -17.70 13.66 -2.95
CA ASN A 160 -16.76 14.56 -2.28
C ASN A 160 -15.31 14.43 -2.78
N VAL A 161 -15.06 13.62 -3.84
CA VAL A 161 -13.73 13.43 -4.42
C VAL A 161 -13.70 13.85 -5.87
N GLU A 162 -12.69 14.60 -6.27
CA GLU A 162 -12.38 14.97 -7.64
C GLU A 162 -10.98 14.47 -7.99
N ILE A 163 -10.81 13.84 -9.16
CA ILE A 163 -9.49 13.44 -9.67
C ILE A 163 -9.25 14.15 -11.00
N ARG A 164 -8.09 14.79 -11.13
CA ARG A 164 -7.62 15.45 -12.33
C ARG A 164 -6.41 14.70 -12.87
N PHE A 165 -6.65 13.83 -13.82
CA PHE A 165 -5.60 13.21 -14.63
C PHE A 165 -5.04 14.20 -15.65
N ASN A 166 -3.89 13.90 -16.22
CA ASN A 166 -3.18 14.76 -17.18
C ASN A 166 -3.01 16.19 -16.66
N THR A 167 -2.79 16.34 -15.35
CA THR A 167 -2.66 17.64 -14.69
C THR A 167 -1.43 17.64 -13.79
N SER A 168 -0.35 18.25 -14.29
CA SER A 168 0.91 18.38 -13.57
C SER A 168 0.88 19.64 -12.71
N ILE A 169 0.99 19.48 -11.39
CA ILE A 169 1.21 20.61 -10.47
C ILE A 169 2.71 20.92 -10.49
N ILE A 170 3.05 22.18 -10.76
CA ILE A 170 4.43 22.65 -10.89
C ILE A 170 4.83 23.68 -9.83
N LYS A 171 3.86 24.17 -9.06
CA LYS A 171 4.13 25.14 -8.00
C LYS A 171 3.09 25.06 -6.90
N ILE A 172 3.55 25.14 -5.67
CA ILE A 172 2.72 25.22 -4.47
C ILE A 172 3.12 26.47 -3.69
N GLU A 173 2.14 27.32 -3.42
CA GLU A 173 2.32 28.56 -2.65
C GLU A 173 1.31 28.58 -1.52
N SER A 174 1.79 28.34 -0.29
CA SER A 174 0.92 28.25 0.89
C SER A 174 -0.21 27.20 0.70
N ASN A 175 -1.43 27.63 0.45
CA ASN A 175 -2.60 26.79 0.24
C ASN A 175 -3.05 26.70 -1.24
N ARG A 176 -2.26 27.24 -2.17
CA ARG A 176 -2.57 27.31 -3.60
C ARG A 176 -1.63 26.43 -4.41
N MET A 177 -2.19 25.66 -5.33
CA MET A 177 -1.47 24.83 -6.31
C MET A 177 -1.67 25.42 -7.70
N ILE A 178 -0.62 25.39 -8.51
CA ILE A 178 -0.61 25.88 -9.88
C ILE A 178 -0.15 24.76 -10.79
N SER A 179 -0.93 24.45 -11.82
CA SER A 179 -0.58 23.46 -12.84
C SER A 179 0.24 24.07 -13.98
N SER A 180 0.85 23.20 -14.78
CA SER A 180 1.68 23.56 -15.93
C SER A 180 0.94 24.36 -17.01
N ASP A 181 -0.38 24.24 -17.07
CA ASP A 181 -1.26 25.01 -17.98
C ASP A 181 -1.81 26.31 -17.37
N GLY A 182 -1.30 26.71 -16.19
CA GLY A 182 -1.65 27.97 -15.54
C GLY A 182 -2.95 27.95 -14.71
N ARG A 183 -3.67 26.83 -14.66
CA ARG A 183 -4.83 26.70 -13.76
C ARG A 183 -4.39 26.65 -12.30
N SER A 184 -5.26 27.08 -11.39
CA SER A 184 -4.96 27.05 -9.97
C SER A 184 -6.14 26.60 -9.10
N TRP A 185 -5.81 26.00 -7.97
CA TRP A 185 -6.76 25.50 -6.97
C TRP A 185 -6.28 25.87 -5.56
N GLU A 186 -7.21 25.90 -4.63
CA GLU A 186 -6.94 26.15 -3.21
C GLU A 186 -7.46 24.99 -2.35
N ALA A 187 -6.69 24.64 -1.33
CA ALA A 187 -7.08 23.64 -0.33
C ALA A 187 -6.59 24.04 1.07
N ASN A 188 -7.28 23.57 2.10
CA ASN A 188 -6.86 23.81 3.49
C ASN A 188 -5.57 23.04 3.84
N LYS A 189 -5.40 21.85 3.26
CA LYS A 189 -4.20 21.00 3.40
C LYS A 189 -3.76 20.51 2.03
N ILE A 190 -2.46 20.41 1.83
CA ILE A 190 -1.86 19.87 0.61
C ILE A 190 -0.96 18.71 0.99
N MET A 191 -1.20 17.54 0.38
CA MET A 191 -0.41 16.33 0.54
C MET A 191 0.42 16.11 -0.73
N ILE A 192 1.73 16.13 -0.61
CA ILE A 192 2.65 15.89 -1.73
C ILE A 192 2.99 14.41 -1.74
N CYS A 193 2.49 13.68 -2.73
CA CYS A 193 2.64 12.24 -2.92
C CYS A 193 3.26 11.92 -4.29
N SER A 194 4.20 12.74 -4.73
CA SER A 194 4.83 12.69 -6.07
C SER A 194 5.76 11.49 -6.30
N GLY A 195 5.93 10.61 -5.31
CA GLY A 195 6.80 9.44 -5.39
C GLY A 195 8.27 9.84 -5.47
N SER A 196 8.98 9.33 -6.49
CA SER A 196 10.41 9.64 -6.70
C SER A 196 10.65 11.02 -7.30
N ASP A 197 9.61 11.72 -7.75
CA ASP A 197 9.72 13.01 -8.43
C ASP A 197 9.41 14.18 -7.48
N LEU A 198 10.30 14.41 -6.54
CA LEU A 198 10.23 15.55 -5.63
C LEU A 198 10.85 16.83 -6.21
N LYS A 199 11.56 16.74 -7.35
CA LYS A 199 12.28 17.87 -7.93
C LYS A 199 11.42 18.80 -8.79
N THR A 200 10.23 18.34 -9.18
CA THR A 200 9.31 19.09 -10.05
C THR A 200 8.44 20.09 -9.28
N LEU A 201 8.42 20.00 -7.94
CA LEU A 201 7.59 20.83 -7.04
C LEU A 201 8.43 21.78 -6.23
#